data_d5c8951017af7819d205eef7c7ee6a02
#
_entry.id   d5c8951017af7819d205eef7c7ee6a02
#
_cell.length_a   1.000
_cell.length_b   1.000
_cell.length_c   1.000
_cell.angle_alpha   90.00
_cell.angle_beta   90.00
_cell.angle_gamma   90.00
#
_symmetry.space_group_name_H-M   'P 1'
#
loop_
_entity.id
_entity.type
_entity.pdbx_description
1 polymer ?
#
loop_
_entity_poly.entity_id
_entity_poly.type
_entity_poly.pdbx_seq_one_letter_code
_entity_poly.pdbx_strand_id
1 'polypeptide(L)'
;AFGAAVFLSRFPFLLIGIRMIGALYLMYLAYKLYKQGAPKTLSVIEVVYKKPIDLYQQGFVMSVLNPKVGLFFIAFFPGFLFMPSLPFWTQFLALGGVFILISTMVFSSIALMSSVLLNTATKSQATFFKVLHWLQIILFLGIAIFLFLP
;
A
#
# COMPACT_ATOMS: atom_id res chain seq x y z
N ALA A 1 -9.06 -15.00 5.79
CA ALA A 1 -9.09 -13.82 6.67
C ALA A 1 -9.86 -14.06 7.98
N PHE A 2 -11.04 -14.71 7.95
CA PHE A 2 -11.90 -14.94 9.14
C PHE A 2 -11.23 -15.77 10.25
N GLY A 3 -10.64 -16.91 9.88
CA GLY A 3 -9.99 -17.79 10.86
C GLY A 3 -8.75 -17.18 11.51
N ALA A 4 -7.98 -16.42 10.75
CA ALA A 4 -6.78 -15.75 11.24
C ALA A 4 -7.12 -14.68 12.30
N ALA A 5 -8.21 -13.97 12.13
CA ALA A 5 -8.61 -12.91 13.04
C ALA A 5 -9.09 -13.42 14.41
N VAL A 6 -9.91 -14.48 14.41
CA VAL A 6 -10.34 -15.15 15.65
C VAL A 6 -9.15 -15.82 16.34
N PHE A 7 -8.22 -16.39 15.56
CA PHE A 7 -7.01 -16.97 16.09
C PHE A 7 -6.09 -15.93 16.74
N LEU A 8 -5.90 -14.79 16.05
CA LEU A 8 -5.05 -13.69 16.54
C LEU A 8 -5.61 -13.02 17.79
N SER A 9 -6.94 -12.94 17.95
CA SER A 9 -7.55 -12.38 19.16
C SER A 9 -7.31 -13.24 20.40
N ARG A 10 -7.09 -14.55 20.24
CA ARG A 10 -6.76 -15.47 21.33
C ARG A 10 -5.28 -15.50 21.73
N PHE A 11 -4.42 -14.97 20.89
CA PHE A 11 -2.97 -14.98 21.11
C PHE A 11 -2.37 -13.58 20.92
N PRO A 12 -2.46 -12.69 21.94
CA PRO A 12 -1.92 -11.32 21.87
C PRO A 12 -0.44 -11.28 21.50
N PHE A 13 0.33 -12.26 21.93
CA PHE A 13 1.75 -12.41 21.61
C PHE A 13 1.99 -12.56 20.09
N LEU A 14 1.13 -13.30 19.40
CA LEU A 14 1.21 -13.44 17.93
C LEU A 14 0.95 -12.11 17.21
N LEU A 15 0.02 -11.31 17.72
CA LEU A 15 -0.27 -9.97 17.20
C LEU A 15 0.96 -9.06 17.30
N ILE A 16 1.63 -9.06 18.45
CA ILE A 16 2.87 -8.28 18.65
C ILE A 16 3.95 -8.78 17.69
N GLY A 17 4.13 -10.09 17.55
CA GLY A 17 5.11 -10.67 16.62
C GLY A 17 4.84 -10.25 15.16
N ILE A 18 3.58 -10.30 14.71
CA ILE A 18 3.19 -9.88 13.36
C ILE A 18 3.42 -8.38 13.16
N ARG A 19 3.08 -7.53 14.14
CA ARG A 19 3.35 -6.08 14.08
C ARG A 19 4.83 -5.80 13.95
N MET A 20 5.67 -6.47 14.75
CA MET A 20 7.13 -6.31 14.71
C MET A 20 7.71 -6.72 13.35
N ILE A 21 7.31 -7.87 12.82
CA ILE A 21 7.74 -8.34 11.49
C ILE A 21 7.29 -7.35 10.41
N GLY A 22 6.04 -6.89 10.47
CA GLY A 22 5.51 -5.91 9.53
C GLY A 22 6.26 -4.58 9.58
N ALA A 23 6.56 -4.08 10.79
CA ALA A 23 7.33 -2.85 10.97
C ALA A 23 8.75 -2.97 10.41
N LEU A 24 9.46 -4.06 10.73
CA LEU A 24 10.80 -4.33 10.19
C LEU A 24 10.78 -4.45 8.66
N TYR A 25 9.77 -5.09 8.11
CA TYR A 25 9.61 -5.19 6.66
C TYR A 25 9.37 -3.83 6.00
N LEU A 26 8.54 -2.97 6.59
CA LEU A 26 8.32 -1.61 6.08
C LEU A 26 9.58 -0.75 6.16
N MET A 27 10.36 -0.87 7.23
CA MET A 27 11.68 -0.23 7.34
C MET A 27 12.64 -0.71 6.26
N TYR A 28 12.68 -2.02 6.01
CA TYR A 28 13.47 -2.60 4.91
C TYR A 28 13.04 -2.04 3.55
N LEU A 29 11.74 -1.93 3.30
CA LEU A 29 11.22 -1.36 2.05
C LEU A 29 11.58 0.13 1.90
N ALA A 30 11.47 0.90 2.98
CA ALA A 30 11.88 2.31 3.00
C ALA A 30 13.38 2.46 2.68
N TYR A 31 14.22 1.64 3.31
CA TYR A 31 15.65 1.58 3.02
C TYR A 31 15.96 1.20 1.58
N LYS A 32 15.28 0.18 1.05
CA LYS A 32 15.43 -0.26 -0.35
C LYS A 32 15.07 0.86 -1.32
N LEU A 33 13.95 1.55 -1.11
CA LEU A 33 13.55 2.71 -1.91
C LEU A 33 14.60 3.83 -1.83
N TYR A 34 15.06 4.18 -0.63
CA TYR A 34 16.09 5.19 -0.45
C TYR A 34 17.35 4.87 -1.26
N LYS A 35 17.81 3.62 -1.22
CA LYS A 35 18.99 3.17 -1.95
C LYS A 35 18.78 3.18 -3.48
N GLN A 36 17.58 2.89 -3.97
CA GLN A 36 17.26 2.90 -5.40
C GLN A 36 17.21 4.32 -5.99
N GLY A 37 16.89 5.31 -5.17
CA GLY A 37 16.67 6.68 -5.61
C GLY A 37 15.37 6.86 -6.40
N ALA A 38 15.00 8.12 -6.65
CA ALA A 38 13.82 8.42 -7.45
C ALA A 38 14.05 8.06 -8.93
N PRO A 39 13.06 7.47 -9.62
CA PRO A 39 13.15 7.21 -11.04
C PRO A 39 13.35 8.52 -11.81
N LYS A 40 14.32 8.52 -12.71
CA LYS A 40 14.71 9.73 -13.47
C LYS A 40 13.81 9.98 -14.68
N THR A 41 13.26 8.93 -15.25
CA THR A 41 12.39 8.99 -16.45
C THR A 41 11.39 7.83 -16.41
N LEU A 42 10.21 8.07 -16.96
CA LEU A 42 9.36 6.97 -17.40
C LEU A 42 10.06 6.40 -18.64
N SER A 43 10.53 5.16 -18.58
CA SER A 43 10.78 4.40 -19.80
C SER A 43 9.45 4.41 -20.56
N VAL A 44 9.46 4.91 -21.77
CA VAL A 44 8.31 4.82 -22.68
C VAL A 44 8.10 3.33 -22.92
N ILE A 45 7.22 2.76 -22.11
CA ILE A 45 6.75 1.39 -22.34
C ILE A 45 5.91 1.52 -23.61
N GLU A 46 6.26 0.79 -24.66
CA GLU A 46 5.38 0.65 -25.81
C GLU A 46 3.96 0.38 -25.31
N VAL A 47 3.03 1.27 -25.66
CA VAL A 47 1.64 1.14 -25.25
C VAL A 47 1.06 -0.05 -25.99
N VAL A 48 1.21 -1.23 -25.43
CA VAL A 48 0.51 -2.42 -25.91
C VAL A 48 -0.96 -2.24 -25.54
N TYR A 49 -1.80 -2.01 -26.53
CA TYR A 49 -3.25 -1.92 -26.35
C TYR A 49 -3.78 -3.26 -25.84
N LYS A 50 -4.03 -3.33 -24.53
CA LYS A 50 -4.70 -4.47 -23.88
C LYS A 50 -6.16 -4.14 -23.65
N LYS A 51 -7.01 -5.16 -23.70
CA LYS A 51 -8.42 -5.00 -23.33
C LYS A 51 -8.52 -4.60 -21.85
N PRO A 52 -9.49 -3.75 -21.47
CA PRO A 52 -9.67 -3.34 -20.08
C PRO A 52 -9.77 -4.50 -19.08
N ILE A 53 -10.40 -5.60 -19.49
CA ILE A 53 -10.53 -6.80 -18.66
C ILE A 53 -9.19 -7.46 -18.37
N ASP A 54 -8.27 -7.50 -19.35
CA ASP A 54 -6.95 -8.09 -19.18
C ASP A 54 -6.10 -7.24 -18.22
N LEU A 55 -6.25 -5.91 -18.30
CA LEU A 55 -5.60 -4.97 -17.39
C LEU A 55 -6.13 -5.13 -15.97
N TYR A 56 -7.45 -5.30 -15.82
CA TYR A 56 -8.07 -5.54 -14.51
C TYR A 56 -7.56 -6.84 -13.89
N GLN A 57 -7.58 -7.94 -14.65
CA GLN A 57 -7.10 -9.25 -14.19
C GLN A 57 -5.61 -9.19 -13.80
N GLN A 58 -4.79 -8.55 -14.62
CA GLN A 58 -3.37 -8.37 -14.33
C GLN A 58 -3.17 -7.57 -13.04
N GLY A 59 -3.86 -6.46 -12.86
CA GLY A 59 -3.79 -5.63 -11.65
C GLY A 59 -4.28 -6.39 -10.41
N PHE A 60 -5.37 -7.14 -10.54
CA PHE A 60 -5.90 -7.97 -9.46
C PHE A 60 -4.90 -9.04 -9.00
N VAL A 61 -4.36 -9.81 -9.95
CA VAL A 61 -3.37 -10.86 -9.66
C VAL A 61 -2.11 -10.26 -9.02
N MET A 62 -1.60 -9.16 -9.57
CA MET A 62 -0.44 -8.46 -9.01
C MET A 62 -0.69 -7.96 -7.57
N SER A 63 -1.90 -7.47 -7.28
CA SER A 63 -2.25 -6.99 -5.95
C SER A 63 -2.38 -8.12 -4.94
N VAL A 64 -3.05 -9.22 -5.32
CA VAL A 64 -3.25 -10.39 -4.45
C VAL A 64 -1.95 -11.12 -4.16
N LEU A 65 -1.09 -11.26 -5.16
CA LEU A 65 0.21 -11.93 -5.03
C LEU A 65 1.32 -11.01 -4.50
N ASN A 66 1.04 -9.74 -4.27
CA ASN A 66 2.04 -8.81 -3.76
C ASN A 66 2.25 -8.99 -2.25
N PRO A 67 3.37 -9.57 -1.80
CA PRO A 67 3.61 -9.81 -0.38
C PRO A 67 3.67 -8.51 0.43
N LYS A 68 4.07 -7.40 -0.21
CA LYS A 68 4.08 -6.08 0.41
C LYS A 68 2.68 -5.65 0.85
N VAL A 69 1.68 -5.83 -0.02
CA VAL A 69 0.29 -5.50 0.27
C VAL A 69 -0.28 -6.43 1.34
N GLY A 70 -0.05 -7.74 1.19
CA GLY A 70 -0.50 -8.74 2.16
C GLY A 70 0.05 -8.50 3.57
N LEU A 71 1.35 -8.29 3.69
CA LEU A 71 1.99 -8.01 4.99
C LEU A 71 1.53 -6.68 5.59
N PHE A 72 1.34 -5.65 4.76
CA PHE A 72 0.76 -4.39 5.21
C PHE A 72 -0.60 -4.59 5.85
N PHE A 73 -1.52 -5.30 5.18
CA PHE A 73 -2.85 -5.54 5.73
C PHE A 73 -2.84 -6.39 7.01
N ILE A 74 -2.01 -7.42 7.05
CA ILE A 74 -1.91 -8.29 8.23
C ILE A 74 -1.33 -7.54 9.43
N ALA A 75 -0.32 -6.70 9.21
CA ALA A 75 0.36 -5.96 10.28
C ALA A 75 -0.41 -4.71 10.74
N PHE A 76 -1.04 -4.02 9.78
CA PHE A 76 -1.62 -2.70 10.01
C PHE A 76 -3.09 -2.77 10.45
N PHE A 77 -3.93 -3.58 9.80
CA PHE A 77 -5.36 -3.64 10.10
C PHE A 77 -5.71 -3.95 11.56
N PRO A 78 -5.04 -4.90 12.23
CA PRO A 78 -5.35 -5.16 13.64
C PRO A 78 -5.17 -3.94 14.57
N GLY A 79 -4.29 -2.99 14.19
CA GLY A 79 -4.07 -1.75 14.95
C GLY A 79 -5.24 -0.76 14.89
N PHE A 80 -6.15 -0.93 13.93
CA PHE A 80 -7.33 -0.07 13.74
C PHE A 80 -8.64 -0.69 14.22
N LEU A 81 -8.58 -1.79 14.94
CA LEU A 81 -9.76 -2.39 15.56
C LEU A 81 -10.09 -1.61 16.83
N PHE A 82 -11.10 -0.76 16.75
CA PHE A 82 -11.40 0.23 17.79
C PHE A 82 -12.71 0.01 18.51
N MET A 83 -13.56 -0.93 18.09
CA MET A 83 -14.87 -1.20 18.70
C MET A 83 -15.00 -2.65 19.20
N PRO A 84 -14.75 -2.91 20.50
CA PRO A 84 -14.91 -4.27 21.06
C PRO A 84 -16.33 -4.82 20.94
N SER A 85 -17.33 -3.95 20.83
CA SER A 85 -18.75 -4.33 20.68
C SER A 85 -19.13 -4.81 19.29
N LEU A 86 -18.34 -4.51 18.27
CA LEU A 86 -18.62 -4.93 16.90
C LEU A 86 -17.85 -6.20 16.53
N PRO A 87 -18.49 -7.12 15.80
CA PRO A 87 -17.80 -8.30 15.29
C PRO A 87 -16.58 -7.89 14.45
N PHE A 88 -15.49 -8.63 14.59
CA PHE A 88 -14.24 -8.38 13.91
C PHE A 88 -14.41 -8.23 12.38
N TRP A 89 -15.22 -9.10 11.78
CA TRP A 89 -15.46 -9.08 10.33
C TRP A 89 -16.13 -7.79 9.84
N THR A 90 -17.02 -7.18 10.64
CA THR A 90 -17.68 -5.92 10.29
C THR A 90 -16.68 -4.78 10.22
N GLN A 91 -15.79 -4.70 11.21
CA GLN A 91 -14.72 -3.70 11.24
C GLN A 91 -13.74 -3.91 10.08
N PHE A 92 -13.42 -5.15 9.75
CA PHE A 92 -12.54 -5.49 8.63
C PHE A 92 -13.15 -5.10 7.27
N LEU A 93 -14.45 -5.32 7.09
CA LEU A 93 -15.18 -4.90 5.89
C LEU A 93 -15.25 -3.39 5.78
N ALA A 94 -15.51 -2.70 6.89
CA ALA A 94 -15.56 -1.24 6.92
C ALA A 94 -14.20 -0.62 6.56
N LEU A 95 -13.11 -1.08 7.19
CA LEU A 95 -11.74 -0.64 6.88
C LEU A 95 -11.35 -0.97 5.45
N GLY A 96 -11.70 -2.17 4.96
CA GLY A 96 -11.48 -2.59 3.57
C GLY A 96 -12.24 -1.71 2.58
N GLY A 97 -13.49 -1.37 2.87
CA GLY A 97 -14.30 -0.45 2.06
C GLY A 97 -13.69 0.95 1.98
N VAL A 98 -13.28 1.51 3.13
CA VAL A 98 -12.59 2.80 3.18
C VAL A 98 -11.29 2.74 2.39
N PHE A 99 -10.50 1.67 2.54
CA PHE A 99 -9.27 1.49 1.79
C PHE A 99 -9.51 1.44 0.27
N ILE A 100 -10.50 0.69 -0.20
CA ILE A 100 -10.86 0.61 -1.62
C ILE A 100 -11.24 1.99 -2.15
N LEU A 101 -12.06 2.74 -1.41
CA LEU A 101 -12.51 4.07 -1.80
C LEU A 101 -11.34 5.06 -1.92
N ILE A 102 -10.49 5.13 -0.89
CA ILE A 102 -9.31 6.00 -0.89
C ILE A 102 -8.33 5.58 -1.99
N SER A 103 -8.06 4.28 -2.14
CA SER A 103 -7.16 3.77 -3.17
C SER A 103 -7.66 4.10 -4.58
N THR A 104 -8.97 3.95 -4.83
CA THR A 104 -9.57 4.31 -6.11
C THR A 104 -9.42 5.78 -6.40
N MET A 105 -9.68 6.66 -5.42
CA MET A 105 -9.48 8.11 -5.58
C MET A 105 -8.03 8.45 -5.89
N VAL A 106 -7.09 7.89 -5.14
CA VAL A 106 -5.65 8.16 -5.33
C VAL A 106 -5.17 7.66 -6.69
N PHE A 107 -5.47 6.41 -7.05
CA PHE A 107 -5.03 5.86 -8.34
C PHE A 107 -5.68 6.56 -9.53
N SER A 108 -6.97 6.93 -9.43
CA SER A 108 -7.65 7.73 -10.47
C SER A 108 -7.00 9.10 -10.62
N SER A 109 -6.68 9.77 -9.51
CA SER A 109 -5.98 11.05 -9.53
C SER A 109 -4.60 10.95 -10.18
N ILE A 110 -3.83 9.91 -9.83
CA ILE A 110 -2.51 9.65 -10.45
C ILE A 110 -2.66 9.39 -11.94
N ALA A 111 -3.65 8.59 -12.37
CA ALA A 111 -3.90 8.29 -13.77
C ALA A 111 -4.24 9.56 -14.58
N LEU A 112 -5.13 10.41 -14.04
CA LEU A 112 -5.49 11.70 -14.65
C LEU A 112 -4.28 12.64 -14.72
N MET A 113 -3.54 12.78 -13.64
CA MET A 113 -2.33 13.60 -13.62
C MET A 113 -1.26 13.09 -14.58
N SER A 114 -1.10 11.77 -14.70
CA SER A 114 -0.13 11.19 -15.63
C SER A 114 -0.44 11.54 -17.07
N SER A 115 -1.70 11.61 -17.48
CA SER A 115 -2.09 12.00 -18.84
C SER A 115 -1.72 13.45 -19.16
N VAL A 116 -1.83 14.34 -18.18
CA VAL A 116 -1.44 15.75 -18.30
C VAL A 116 0.08 15.91 -18.28
N LEU A 117 0.77 15.17 -17.40
CA LEU A 117 2.22 15.25 -17.25
C LEU A 117 2.98 14.66 -18.43
N LEU A 118 2.43 13.67 -19.13
CA LEU A 118 3.05 13.10 -20.35
C LEU A 118 3.14 14.14 -21.48
N ASN A 119 2.25 15.13 -21.49
CA ASN A 119 2.23 16.21 -22.46
C ASN A 119 3.05 17.45 -22.05
N THR A 120 3.60 17.48 -20.84
CA THR A 120 4.30 18.64 -20.28
C THR A 120 5.80 18.35 -20.12
N ALA A 121 6.63 19.39 -20.18
CA ALA A 121 8.08 19.30 -20.24
C ALA A 121 8.74 18.45 -19.14
N THR A 122 9.80 17.76 -19.50
CA THR A 122 10.58 16.75 -18.75
C THR A 122 11.02 17.12 -17.33
N LYS A 123 11.23 18.40 -17.01
CA LYS A 123 11.63 18.86 -15.65
C LYS A 123 10.51 18.70 -14.61
N SER A 124 9.25 18.96 -14.99
CA SER A 124 8.10 18.82 -14.08
C SER A 124 7.86 17.35 -13.70
N GLN A 125 8.05 16.43 -14.64
CA GLN A 125 7.92 14.98 -14.42
C GLN A 125 8.94 14.47 -13.40
N ALA A 126 10.21 14.86 -13.55
CA ALA A 126 11.27 14.43 -12.63
C ALA A 126 11.00 14.88 -11.18
N THR A 127 10.51 16.12 -11.01
CA THR A 127 10.15 16.65 -9.70
C THR A 127 8.96 15.90 -9.10
N PHE A 128 7.94 15.61 -9.88
CA PHE A 128 6.76 14.87 -9.45
C PHE A 128 7.13 13.45 -8.95
N PHE A 129 7.93 12.70 -9.73
CA PHE A 129 8.39 11.38 -9.31
C PHE A 129 9.28 11.42 -8.08
N LYS A 130 10.10 12.45 -7.95
CA LYS A 130 10.93 12.66 -6.77
C LYS A 130 10.07 12.89 -5.52
N VAL A 131 9.03 13.71 -5.63
CA VAL A 131 8.10 13.96 -4.50
C VAL A 131 7.36 12.68 -4.13
N LEU A 132 6.80 11.94 -5.09
CA LEU A 132 6.12 10.67 -4.83
C LEU A 132 7.05 9.64 -4.17
N HIS A 133 8.30 9.56 -4.63
CA HIS A 133 9.29 8.66 -4.07
C HIS A 133 9.58 8.96 -2.58
N TRP A 134 9.81 10.22 -2.24
CA TRP A 134 10.03 10.63 -0.86
C TRP A 134 8.78 10.46 0.01
N LEU A 135 7.61 10.79 -0.53
CA LEU A 135 6.34 10.57 0.15
C LEU A 135 6.16 9.08 0.51
N GLN A 136 6.50 8.17 -0.39
CA GLN A 136 6.42 6.73 -0.15
C GLN A 136 7.39 6.28 0.96
N ILE A 137 8.61 6.80 0.99
CA ILE A 137 9.58 6.49 2.05
C ILE A 137 9.06 6.98 3.41
N ILE A 138 8.59 8.23 3.47
CA ILE A 138 8.07 8.84 4.71
C ILE A 138 6.86 8.05 5.21
N LEU A 139 5.96 7.65 4.30
CA LEU A 139 4.78 6.86 4.64
C LEU A 139 5.15 5.49 5.21
N PHE A 140 6.12 4.79 4.61
CA PHE A 140 6.58 3.50 5.14
C PHE A 140 7.22 3.63 6.52
N LEU A 141 8.05 4.64 6.72
CA LEU A 141 8.66 4.91 8.03
C LEU A 141 7.61 5.32 9.05
N GLY A 142 6.67 6.17 8.68
CA GLY A 142 5.58 6.58 9.55
C GLY A 142 4.71 5.41 10.02
N ILE A 143 4.32 4.50 9.10
CA ILE A 143 3.57 3.29 9.45
C ILE A 143 4.42 2.35 10.30
N ALA A 144 5.70 2.16 9.97
CA ALA A 144 6.59 1.33 10.77
C ALA A 144 6.69 1.84 12.21
N ILE A 145 6.87 3.15 12.41
CA ILE A 145 6.89 3.78 13.73
C ILE A 145 5.56 3.58 14.44
N PHE A 146 4.44 3.81 13.75
CA PHE A 146 3.11 3.61 14.31
C PHE A 146 2.89 2.18 14.82
N LEU A 147 3.39 1.17 14.10
CA LEU A 147 3.29 -0.23 14.51
C LEU A 147 4.13 -0.58 15.76
N PHE A 148 5.16 0.21 16.06
CA PHE A 148 5.96 0.08 17.29
C PHE A 148 5.31 0.76 18.50
N LEU A 149 4.39 1.68 18.28
CA LEU A 149 3.67 2.33 19.37
C LEU A 149 2.68 1.34 20.01
N PRO A 150 2.56 1.32 21.35
CA PRO A 150 1.69 0.41 22.07
C PRO A 150 0.21 0.65 21.82
#